data_4c2c579464396443a71ced702a7a2090
#
_entry.id   4c2c579464396443a71ced702a7a2090
#
_cell.length_a   1.000
_cell.length_b   1.000
_cell.length_c   1.000
_cell.angle_alpha   90.00
_cell.angle_beta   90.00
_cell.angle_gamma   90.00
#
_symmetry.space_group_name_H-M   'P 1'
#
loop_
_entity.id
_entity.type
_entity.pdbx_description
1 polymer ?
#
loop_
_entity_poly.entity_id
_entity_poly.type
_entity_poly.pdbx_seq_one_letter_code
_entity_poly.pdbx_strand_id
1 'polypeptide(L)'
;MGTPTERGAQQASTQEAYDLVGNNYYNPNWGWQDGKRRNARVRNYHEPIAMLNYTFDITDRSQLNIASSLRFGKNGYSALTWYGGPDPRPDYYRYLPSFYNGTEIGAWLDEAWRTNTDNIRHINWDQLYDINRNQPENSLYGSGRRAINMIEERHTDQLDWNFYTQFSHQLRNNSKINGGMNLRRNRTEYYSEVKDLLGGDYWVDVDKFAERDMGGLNPVPYQNDMDYYQQYGHARAAKEGDKYSYDYYGNNLTARAWAMYETSFKGIGINLGGEVGHSTLWRHGLWKKGLFLDNSQGDSQKLNYLTYKLKANFNYKFSAAHSIDASIIYMQDAPAFQAAFVSPRTRN
;
A
#
# COMPACT_ATOMS: atom_id res chain seq x y z
N MET A 1 -10.35 -20.40 5.61
CA MET A 1 -10.15 -18.92 5.71
C MET A 1 -9.01 -18.67 6.67
N GLY A 2 -8.03 -17.82 6.30
CA GLY A 2 -6.89 -17.51 7.17
C GLY A 2 -7.31 -16.68 8.39
N THR A 3 -6.55 -16.78 9.48
CA THR A 3 -6.73 -15.93 10.66
C THR A 3 -6.14 -14.55 10.42
N PRO A 4 -6.67 -13.48 11.04
CA PRO A 4 -6.02 -12.17 11.07
C PRO A 4 -4.58 -12.30 11.54
N THR A 5 -3.68 -11.59 10.90
CA THR A 5 -2.25 -11.63 11.23
C THR A 5 -1.75 -10.23 11.53
N GLU A 6 -1.04 -10.09 12.65
CA GLU A 6 -0.36 -8.88 13.04
C GLU A 6 1.16 -9.12 13.09
N ARG A 7 1.93 -8.22 12.48
CA ARG A 7 3.39 -8.31 12.46
C ARG A 7 4.02 -6.94 12.68
N GLY A 8 4.97 -6.86 13.60
CA GLY A 8 5.88 -5.73 13.68
C GLY A 8 6.62 -5.55 12.37
N ALA A 9 6.73 -4.31 11.90
CA ALA A 9 7.45 -3.96 10.69
C ALA A 9 8.66 -3.10 11.00
N GLN A 10 9.63 -3.11 10.09
CA GLN A 10 10.85 -2.31 10.12
C GLN A 10 10.82 -1.26 9.01
N GLN A 11 11.51 -0.17 9.22
CA GLN A 11 11.82 0.83 8.20
C GLN A 11 13.34 1.01 8.15
N ALA A 12 13.88 1.28 6.97
CA ALA A 12 15.26 1.71 6.85
C ALA A 12 15.51 2.99 7.65
N SER A 13 16.64 3.05 8.33
CA SER A 13 17.14 4.19 9.05
C SER A 13 18.27 4.88 8.27
N THR A 14 18.92 5.88 8.87
CA THR A 14 20.09 6.52 8.28
C THR A 14 21.33 5.63 8.42
N GLN A 15 22.31 5.78 7.52
CA GLN A 15 23.59 5.08 7.64
C GLN A 15 24.29 5.43 8.95
N GLU A 16 24.27 6.69 9.34
CA GLU A 16 24.83 7.15 10.62
C GLU A 16 24.23 6.39 11.81
N ALA A 17 22.91 6.22 11.85
CA ALA A 17 22.26 5.48 12.94
C ALA A 17 22.70 4.00 12.96
N TYR A 18 22.85 3.37 11.80
CA TYR A 18 23.39 2.01 11.71
C TYR A 18 24.83 1.91 12.22
N ASP A 19 25.67 2.85 11.86
CA ASP A 19 27.08 2.90 12.28
C ASP A 19 27.23 3.15 13.80
N LEU A 20 26.41 4.04 14.36
CA LEU A 20 26.38 4.32 15.81
C LEU A 20 25.90 3.12 16.60
N VAL A 21 24.91 2.39 16.08
CA VAL A 21 24.39 1.18 16.75
C VAL A 21 25.32 -0.01 16.53
N GLY A 22 26.11 -0.04 15.46
CA GLY A 22 26.94 -1.17 15.04
C GLY A 22 26.11 -2.34 14.50
N ASN A 23 24.88 -2.07 13.99
CA ASN A 23 23.96 -3.12 13.52
C ASN A 23 22.99 -2.60 12.47
N ASN A 24 23.02 -3.19 11.27
CA ASN A 24 22.14 -2.87 10.16
C ASN A 24 20.68 -3.37 10.34
N TYR A 25 20.38 -4.09 11.41
CA TYR A 25 19.02 -4.48 11.80
C TYR A 25 18.38 -3.51 12.79
N TYR A 26 19.03 -2.38 13.08
CA TYR A 26 18.44 -1.35 13.93
C TYR A 26 17.07 -0.91 13.39
N ASN A 27 16.08 -0.81 14.28
CA ASN A 27 14.72 -0.38 13.97
C ASN A 27 14.33 0.79 14.89
N PRO A 28 14.17 2.01 14.36
CA PRO A 28 13.82 3.19 15.14
C PRO A 28 12.34 3.27 15.53
N ASN A 29 11.50 2.31 15.08
CA ASN A 29 10.05 2.44 15.20
C ASN A 29 9.47 1.75 16.44
N TRP A 30 10.29 1.31 17.37
CA TRP A 30 9.81 0.70 18.61
C TRP A 30 10.47 1.31 19.85
N GLY A 31 9.82 1.12 20.99
CA GLY A 31 10.32 1.53 22.29
C GLY A 31 9.66 0.74 23.40
N TRP A 32 10.04 0.99 24.63
CA TRP A 32 9.44 0.39 25.80
C TRP A 32 8.23 1.19 26.27
N GLN A 33 7.14 0.51 26.57
CA GLN A 33 5.94 1.05 27.21
C GLN A 33 5.47 0.04 28.26
N ASP A 34 5.36 0.47 29.52
CA ASP A 34 4.93 -0.39 30.65
C ASP A 34 5.73 -1.70 30.71
N GLY A 35 7.04 -1.64 30.48
CA GLY A 35 7.93 -2.80 30.48
C GLY A 35 7.78 -3.74 29.27
N LYS A 36 6.95 -3.40 28.29
CA LYS A 36 6.75 -4.17 27.06
C LYS A 36 7.29 -3.45 25.84
N ARG A 37 7.72 -4.20 24.83
CA ARG A 37 8.11 -3.64 23.54
C ARG A 37 6.86 -3.27 22.76
N ARG A 38 6.76 -2.00 22.35
CA ARG A 38 5.73 -1.50 21.46
C ARG A 38 6.35 -0.99 20.18
N ASN A 39 5.85 -1.44 19.03
CA ASN A 39 6.27 -0.98 17.70
C ASN A 39 5.20 -0.05 17.11
N ALA A 40 5.60 1.14 16.64
CA ALA A 40 4.71 2.05 15.95
C ALA A 40 4.34 1.56 14.54
N ARG A 41 5.19 0.69 13.95
CA ARG A 41 4.97 0.12 12.62
C ARG A 41 4.54 -1.32 12.72
N VAL A 42 3.27 -1.54 12.46
CA VAL A 42 2.64 -2.86 12.50
C VAL A 42 1.87 -3.07 11.21
N ARG A 43 1.97 -4.24 10.63
CA ARG A 43 1.12 -4.69 9.52
C ARG A 43 0.03 -5.59 10.06
N ASN A 44 -1.21 -5.20 9.77
CA ASN A 44 -2.40 -5.99 10.06
C ASN A 44 -3.02 -6.42 8.76
N TYR A 45 -3.19 -7.71 8.53
CA TYR A 45 -3.85 -8.18 7.33
C TYR A 45 -4.73 -9.40 7.59
N HIS A 46 -5.88 -9.38 6.94
CA HIS A 46 -6.80 -10.51 6.85
C HIS A 46 -7.49 -10.46 5.50
N GLU A 47 -7.00 -11.25 4.55
CA GLU A 47 -7.47 -11.27 3.16
C GLU A 47 -7.89 -12.69 2.76
N PRO A 48 -9.06 -13.16 3.22
CA PRO A 48 -9.57 -14.48 2.84
C PRO A 48 -9.87 -14.55 1.34
N ILE A 49 -9.71 -15.75 0.80
CA ILE A 49 -9.99 -16.06 -0.60
C ILE A 49 -11.00 -17.23 -0.64
N ALA A 50 -12.10 -17.03 -1.35
CA ALA A 50 -13.02 -18.10 -1.74
C ALA A 50 -12.74 -18.45 -3.20
N MET A 51 -12.65 -19.76 -3.50
CA MET A 51 -12.37 -20.26 -4.85
C MET A 51 -13.33 -21.37 -5.20
N LEU A 52 -13.84 -21.32 -6.44
CA LEU A 52 -14.61 -22.38 -7.06
C LEU A 52 -13.93 -22.79 -8.36
N ASN A 53 -13.62 -24.08 -8.49
CA ASN A 53 -13.06 -24.64 -9.71
C ASN A 53 -14.00 -25.74 -10.20
N TYR A 54 -14.27 -25.79 -11.50
CA TYR A 54 -15.03 -26.77 -12.16
C TYR A 54 -14.29 -27.25 -13.40
N THR A 55 -14.12 -28.55 -13.51
CA THR A 55 -13.51 -29.22 -14.67
C THR A 55 -14.54 -30.12 -15.31
N PHE A 56 -14.70 -29.99 -16.62
CA PHE A 56 -15.62 -30.78 -17.41
C PHE A 56 -14.93 -31.40 -18.64
N ASP A 57 -14.90 -32.71 -18.71
CA ASP A 57 -14.39 -33.43 -19.84
C ASP A 57 -15.52 -33.55 -20.89
N ILE A 58 -15.44 -32.76 -21.96
CA ILE A 58 -16.43 -32.70 -23.03
C ILE A 58 -16.31 -33.96 -23.89
N THR A 59 -15.08 -34.38 -24.17
CA THR A 59 -14.71 -35.60 -24.85
C THR A 59 -13.37 -36.12 -24.30
N ASP A 60 -12.93 -37.30 -24.68
CA ASP A 60 -11.62 -37.86 -24.33
C ASP A 60 -10.44 -36.95 -24.74
N ARG A 61 -10.69 -35.99 -25.63
CA ARG A 61 -9.67 -35.06 -26.15
C ARG A 61 -9.96 -33.60 -25.83
N SER A 62 -11.07 -33.29 -25.21
CA SER A 62 -11.51 -31.89 -24.98
C SER A 62 -11.95 -31.70 -23.54
N GLN A 63 -11.38 -30.71 -22.89
CA GLN A 63 -11.66 -30.36 -21.50
C GLN A 63 -11.95 -28.88 -21.37
N LEU A 64 -12.93 -28.55 -20.58
CA LEU A 64 -13.26 -27.19 -20.16
C LEU A 64 -12.99 -27.04 -18.66
N ASN A 65 -12.17 -26.06 -18.30
CA ASN A 65 -11.95 -25.63 -16.93
C ASN A 65 -12.56 -24.25 -16.72
N ILE A 66 -13.32 -24.08 -15.64
CA ILE A 66 -13.91 -22.82 -15.21
C ILE A 66 -13.46 -22.59 -13.78
N ALA A 67 -12.94 -21.41 -13.50
CA ALA A 67 -12.55 -21.01 -12.16
C ALA A 67 -13.12 -19.63 -11.82
N SER A 68 -13.56 -19.45 -10.59
CA SER A 68 -13.90 -18.14 -10.04
C SER A 68 -13.27 -17.99 -8.67
N SER A 69 -12.71 -16.83 -8.39
CA SER A 69 -12.17 -16.51 -7.08
C SER A 69 -12.62 -15.12 -6.62
N LEU A 70 -12.90 -15.01 -5.33
CA LEU A 70 -13.20 -13.76 -4.65
C LEU A 70 -12.24 -13.60 -3.49
N ARG A 71 -11.39 -12.57 -3.55
CA ARG A 71 -10.54 -12.12 -2.44
C ARG A 71 -11.13 -10.85 -1.87
N PHE A 72 -11.26 -10.79 -0.56
CA PHE A 72 -11.78 -9.62 0.15
C PHE A 72 -11.06 -9.50 1.48
N GLY A 73 -11.02 -8.30 2.04
CA GLY A 73 -10.46 -8.12 3.38
C GLY A 73 -9.68 -6.84 3.56
N LYS A 74 -9.05 -6.78 4.72
CA LYS A 74 -8.34 -5.60 5.22
C LYS A 74 -6.85 -5.82 5.22
N ASN A 75 -6.10 -4.78 4.85
CA ASN A 75 -4.65 -4.74 4.91
C ASN A 75 -4.23 -3.35 5.41
N GLY A 76 -3.88 -3.28 6.69
CA GLY A 76 -3.48 -2.07 7.39
C GLY A 76 -1.97 -2.04 7.66
N TYR A 77 -1.40 -0.84 7.65
CA TYR A 77 -0.02 -0.57 7.98
C TYR A 77 0.07 0.67 8.86
N SER A 78 0.45 0.49 10.14
CA SER A 78 0.53 1.60 11.08
C SER A 78 1.85 2.37 11.00
N ALA A 79 1.82 3.64 11.40
CA ALA A 79 3.00 4.49 11.51
C ALA A 79 2.76 5.59 12.54
N LEU A 80 3.84 6.02 13.18
CA LEU A 80 3.85 7.23 14.00
C LEU A 80 3.78 8.45 13.08
N THR A 81 2.87 9.36 13.37
CA THR A 81 2.75 10.67 12.70
C THR A 81 2.64 11.78 13.72
N TRP A 82 2.96 13.02 13.30
CA TRP A 82 2.95 14.21 14.18
C TRP A 82 2.54 15.45 13.41
N TYR A 83 1.97 16.42 14.13
CA TYR A 83 1.55 17.68 13.55
C TYR A 83 1.60 18.81 14.60
N GLY A 84 2.37 19.87 14.30
CA GLY A 84 2.57 21.00 15.20
C GLY A 84 3.60 20.75 16.30
N GLY A 85 4.44 19.71 16.15
CA GLY A 85 5.55 19.37 17.04
C GLY A 85 6.77 18.87 16.29
N PRO A 86 7.90 18.61 16.99
CA PRO A 86 9.08 18.02 16.39
C PRO A 86 8.85 16.57 15.95
N ASP A 87 9.72 16.07 15.06
CA ASP A 87 9.73 14.66 14.67
C ASP A 87 10.04 13.79 15.89
N PRO A 88 9.15 12.88 16.29
CA PRO A 88 9.33 12.07 17.51
C PRO A 88 10.22 10.83 17.31
N ARG A 89 10.69 10.58 16.08
CA ARG A 89 11.50 9.39 15.80
C ARG A 89 12.93 9.58 16.26
N PRO A 90 13.53 8.58 16.93
CA PRO A 90 14.89 8.69 17.45
C PRO A 90 15.94 8.94 16.35
N ASP A 91 15.74 8.39 15.14
CA ASP A 91 16.66 8.52 14.00
C ASP A 91 16.45 9.80 13.16
N TYR A 92 15.67 10.75 13.65
CA TYR A 92 15.54 12.04 12.98
C TYR A 92 16.91 12.77 12.98
N TYR A 93 17.30 13.29 11.81
CA TYR A 93 18.67 13.80 11.61
C TYR A 93 19.12 14.84 12.64
N ARG A 94 18.18 15.63 13.22
CA ARG A 94 18.50 16.62 14.28
C ARG A 94 18.79 16.00 15.65
N TYR A 95 18.58 14.70 15.82
CA TYR A 95 18.90 13.98 17.05
C TYR A 95 20.17 13.13 16.90
N LEU A 96 20.85 13.24 15.74
CA LEU A 96 22.07 12.51 15.46
C LEU A 96 23.30 13.37 15.69
N PRO A 97 24.44 12.80 16.09
CA PRO A 97 25.68 13.52 16.38
C PRO A 97 26.16 14.41 15.25
N SER A 98 26.00 13.99 13.99
CA SER A 98 26.47 14.75 12.83
C SER A 98 25.84 16.15 12.70
N PHE A 99 24.59 16.31 13.17
CA PHE A 99 23.94 17.62 13.18
C PHE A 99 24.64 18.62 14.11
N TYR A 100 25.29 18.15 15.17
CA TYR A 100 26.02 18.93 16.16
C TYR A 100 27.53 18.72 16.06
N ASN A 101 28.04 18.42 14.87
CA ASN A 101 29.45 18.12 14.66
C ASN A 101 30.38 19.24 15.18
N GLY A 102 31.42 18.84 15.90
CA GLY A 102 32.41 19.78 16.48
C GLY A 102 31.94 20.47 17.77
N THR A 103 30.81 20.08 18.36
CA THR A 103 30.31 20.60 19.63
C THR A 103 30.36 19.57 20.75
N GLU A 104 30.31 20.00 22.02
CA GLU A 104 30.19 19.10 23.18
C GLU A 104 28.89 18.27 23.13
N ILE A 105 27.80 18.86 22.62
CA ILE A 105 26.52 18.16 22.41
C ILE A 105 26.69 17.01 21.42
N GLY A 106 27.39 17.23 20.31
CA GLY A 106 27.68 16.21 19.32
C GLY A 106 28.50 15.05 19.91
N ALA A 107 29.52 15.35 20.69
CA ALA A 107 30.33 14.33 21.39
C ALA A 107 29.50 13.51 22.40
N TRP A 108 28.66 14.20 23.19
CA TRP A 108 27.75 13.52 24.13
C TRP A 108 26.73 12.63 23.40
N LEU A 109 26.13 13.12 22.29
CA LEU A 109 25.21 12.34 21.48
C LEU A 109 25.88 11.10 20.88
N ASP A 110 27.11 11.20 20.38
CA ASP A 110 27.87 10.05 19.85
C ASP A 110 28.02 8.97 20.91
N GLU A 111 28.44 9.32 22.11
CA GLU A 111 28.57 8.40 23.22
C GLU A 111 27.21 7.82 23.65
N ALA A 112 26.19 8.67 23.81
CA ALA A 112 24.85 8.23 24.21
C ALA A 112 24.24 7.28 23.19
N TRP A 113 24.45 7.54 21.89
CA TRP A 113 24.01 6.62 20.82
C TRP A 113 24.76 5.28 20.88
N ARG A 114 26.07 5.28 21.07
CA ARG A 114 26.87 4.03 21.14
C ARG A 114 26.58 3.18 22.37
N THR A 115 26.28 3.80 23.47
CA THR A 115 25.95 3.11 24.74
C THR A 115 24.45 2.85 24.94
N ASN A 116 23.59 3.47 24.12
CA ASN A 116 22.12 3.48 24.29
C ASN A 116 21.71 4.08 25.65
N THR A 117 22.39 5.14 26.09
CA THR A 117 22.07 5.84 27.34
C THR A 117 20.61 6.31 27.28
N ASP A 118 19.85 6.10 28.36
CA ASP A 118 18.45 6.46 28.50
C ASP A 118 17.53 5.97 27.38
N ASN A 119 17.91 4.88 26.71
CA ASN A 119 17.20 4.30 25.56
C ASN A 119 17.03 5.27 24.38
N ILE A 120 17.97 6.18 24.17
CA ILE A 120 17.92 7.23 23.11
C ILE A 120 17.66 6.67 21.69
N ARG A 121 17.98 5.40 21.45
CA ARG A 121 17.77 4.71 20.18
C ARG A 121 16.31 4.29 19.94
N HIS A 122 15.43 4.51 20.92
CA HIS A 122 14.06 3.98 20.91
C HIS A 122 13.03 5.07 21.06
N ILE A 123 11.80 4.81 20.61
CA ILE A 123 10.68 5.73 20.82
C ILE A 123 10.43 5.84 22.34
N ASN A 124 10.38 7.07 22.83
CA ASN A 124 9.96 7.38 24.18
C ASN A 124 8.44 7.57 24.22
N TRP A 125 7.72 6.46 24.44
CA TRP A 125 6.25 6.47 24.47
C TRP A 125 5.67 7.36 25.54
N ASP A 126 6.26 7.36 26.75
CA ASP A 126 5.78 8.16 27.87
C ASP A 126 5.84 9.65 27.54
N GLN A 127 6.91 10.09 26.92
CA GLN A 127 7.05 11.48 26.46
C GLN A 127 5.99 11.86 25.42
N LEU A 128 5.64 10.94 24.49
CA LEU A 128 4.60 11.20 23.47
C LEU A 128 3.22 11.36 24.13
N TYR A 129 2.90 10.51 25.10
CA TYR A 129 1.68 10.64 25.90
C TYR A 129 1.65 11.94 26.71
N ASP A 130 2.76 12.29 27.35
CA ASP A 130 2.86 13.52 28.15
C ASP A 130 2.71 14.77 27.28
N ILE A 131 3.31 14.80 26.10
CA ILE A 131 3.13 15.90 25.14
C ILE A 131 1.65 16.10 24.80
N ASN A 132 0.91 15.03 24.54
CA ASN A 132 -0.50 15.11 24.19
C ASN A 132 -1.39 15.47 25.38
N ARG A 133 -1.17 14.87 26.56
CA ARG A 133 -1.94 15.11 27.78
C ARG A 133 -1.75 16.53 28.35
N ASN A 134 -0.59 17.14 28.08
CA ASN A 134 -0.29 18.49 28.52
C ASN A 134 -0.70 19.58 27.52
N GLN A 135 -1.37 19.22 26.41
CA GLN A 135 -1.94 20.21 25.50
C GLN A 135 -3.10 20.95 26.19
N PRO A 136 -3.28 22.26 25.92
CA PRO A 136 -4.42 23.00 26.43
C PRO A 136 -5.73 22.44 25.87
N GLU A 137 -6.76 22.46 26.68
CA GLU A 137 -8.13 22.17 26.19
C GLU A 137 -8.55 23.23 25.17
N ASN A 138 -9.15 22.79 24.09
CA ASN A 138 -9.58 23.64 22.99
C ASN A 138 -11.05 23.34 22.64
N SER A 139 -11.85 24.38 22.58
CA SER A 139 -13.26 24.27 22.20
C SER A 139 -13.53 24.50 20.72
N LEU A 140 -12.54 24.92 19.93
CA LEU A 140 -12.72 25.22 18.49
C LEU A 140 -13.10 23.97 17.69
N TYR A 141 -12.54 22.81 18.06
CA TYR A 141 -12.78 21.52 17.39
C TYR A 141 -13.63 20.57 18.24
N GLY A 142 -14.41 21.08 19.21
CA GLY A 142 -15.05 20.30 20.25
C GLY A 142 -14.27 20.37 21.57
N SER A 143 -14.79 19.77 22.65
CA SER A 143 -14.06 19.72 23.92
C SER A 143 -12.95 18.69 23.88
N GLY A 144 -11.76 19.04 24.38
CA GLY A 144 -10.65 18.12 24.57
C GLY A 144 -9.29 18.68 24.17
N ARG A 145 -8.27 17.83 24.24
CA ARG A 145 -6.87 18.12 23.97
C ARG A 145 -6.48 17.59 22.60
N ARG A 146 -5.90 18.47 21.81
CA ARG A 146 -5.38 18.07 20.48
C ARG A 146 -4.20 17.13 20.62
N ALA A 147 -4.21 16.00 19.91
CA ALA A 147 -3.03 15.17 19.77
C ALA A 147 -1.99 15.84 18.85
N ILE A 148 -0.75 15.93 19.32
CA ILE A 148 0.43 16.37 18.55
C ILE A 148 1.07 15.16 17.87
N ASN A 149 1.06 14.01 18.55
CA ASN A 149 1.55 12.74 18.07
C ASN A 149 0.42 11.71 18.06
N MET A 150 0.37 10.86 17.07
CA MET A 150 -0.57 9.74 17.03
C MET A 150 -0.01 8.57 16.22
N ILE A 151 -0.59 7.40 16.39
CA ILE A 151 -0.42 6.28 15.48
C ILE A 151 -1.56 6.33 14.44
N GLU A 152 -1.19 6.45 13.18
CA GLU A 152 -2.09 6.24 12.06
C GLU A 152 -2.06 4.80 11.57
N GLU A 153 -3.13 4.33 10.93
CA GLU A 153 -3.12 3.11 10.14
C GLU A 153 -3.57 3.41 8.71
N ARG A 154 -2.73 3.05 7.74
CA ARG A 154 -2.99 3.23 6.31
C ARG A 154 -3.53 1.93 5.76
N HIS A 155 -4.72 1.98 5.21
CA HIS A 155 -5.43 0.83 4.71
C HIS A 155 -5.37 0.71 3.19
N THR A 156 -5.37 -0.55 2.75
CA THR A 156 -5.48 -0.96 1.35
C THR A 156 -6.43 -2.16 1.33
N ASP A 157 -7.71 -1.89 1.50
CA ASP A 157 -8.74 -2.90 1.66
C ASP A 157 -9.32 -3.27 0.30
N GLN A 158 -9.29 -4.54 -0.07
CA GLN A 158 -9.61 -4.93 -1.43
C GLN A 158 -10.78 -5.88 -1.54
N LEU A 159 -11.51 -5.71 -2.64
CA LEU A 159 -12.46 -6.66 -3.19
C LEU A 159 -12.02 -7.00 -4.61
N ASP A 160 -11.55 -8.21 -4.83
CA ASP A 160 -10.95 -8.68 -6.08
C ASP A 160 -11.65 -9.95 -6.56
N TRP A 161 -12.46 -9.81 -7.59
CA TRP A 161 -13.13 -10.91 -8.24
C TRP A 161 -12.44 -11.26 -9.55
N ASN A 162 -12.17 -12.57 -9.72
CA ASN A 162 -11.61 -13.12 -10.95
C ASN A 162 -12.51 -14.24 -11.47
N PHE A 163 -12.71 -14.27 -12.77
CA PHE A 163 -13.33 -15.34 -13.50
C PHE A 163 -12.40 -15.78 -14.63
N TYR A 164 -12.16 -17.07 -14.73
CA TYR A 164 -11.25 -17.67 -15.69
C TYR A 164 -11.90 -18.85 -16.37
N THR A 165 -11.74 -18.96 -17.69
CA THR A 165 -12.10 -20.14 -18.46
C THR A 165 -10.92 -20.61 -19.29
N GLN A 166 -10.79 -21.91 -19.44
CA GLN A 166 -9.82 -22.53 -20.31
C GLN A 166 -10.46 -23.73 -21.00
N PHE A 167 -10.45 -23.71 -22.31
CA PHE A 167 -10.73 -24.83 -23.16
C PHE A 167 -9.42 -25.43 -23.65
N SER A 168 -9.29 -26.75 -23.55
CA SER A 168 -8.15 -27.53 -24.03
C SER A 168 -8.62 -28.58 -25.00
N HIS A 169 -7.95 -28.72 -26.14
CA HIS A 169 -8.27 -29.75 -27.13
C HIS A 169 -7.00 -30.39 -27.67
N GLN A 170 -6.96 -31.72 -27.57
CA GLN A 170 -5.89 -32.57 -28.15
C GLN A 170 -6.16 -32.81 -29.61
N LEU A 171 -5.44 -32.14 -30.52
CA LEU A 171 -5.57 -32.27 -31.96
C LEU A 171 -5.04 -33.63 -32.44
N ARG A 172 -3.85 -33.99 -31.99
CA ARG A 172 -3.12 -35.24 -32.26
C ARG A 172 -2.36 -35.66 -31.03
N ASN A 173 -1.76 -36.83 -31.01
CA ASN A 173 -1.01 -37.30 -29.83
C ASN A 173 0.10 -36.35 -29.34
N ASN A 174 0.58 -35.50 -30.23
CA ASN A 174 1.69 -34.60 -29.96
C ASN A 174 1.35 -33.11 -30.18
N SER A 175 0.08 -32.75 -30.37
CA SER A 175 -0.32 -31.34 -30.61
C SER A 175 -1.60 -31.04 -29.86
N LYS A 176 -1.61 -29.88 -29.19
CA LYS A 176 -2.69 -29.39 -28.33
C LYS A 176 -2.99 -27.92 -28.59
N ILE A 177 -4.24 -27.54 -28.56
CA ILE A 177 -4.69 -26.16 -28.52
C ILE A 177 -5.31 -25.90 -27.16
N ASN A 178 -4.92 -24.76 -26.56
CA ASN A 178 -5.55 -24.20 -25.37
C ASN A 178 -6.03 -22.80 -25.70
N GLY A 179 -7.16 -22.41 -25.15
CA GLY A 179 -7.66 -21.04 -25.28
C GLY A 179 -8.61 -20.71 -24.14
N GLY A 180 -8.78 -19.45 -23.85
CA GLY A 180 -9.63 -19.06 -22.73
C GLY A 180 -9.80 -17.57 -22.58
N MET A 181 -10.52 -17.19 -21.52
CA MET A 181 -10.78 -15.82 -21.16
C MET A 181 -10.50 -15.62 -19.67
N ASN A 182 -10.11 -14.39 -19.33
CA ASN A 182 -10.00 -13.93 -17.96
C ASN A 182 -10.75 -12.60 -17.82
N LEU A 183 -11.66 -12.54 -16.84
CA LEU A 183 -12.33 -11.31 -16.41
C LEU A 183 -11.90 -11.03 -14.99
N ARG A 184 -11.48 -9.80 -14.71
CA ARG A 184 -11.11 -9.36 -13.37
C ARG A 184 -11.77 -8.03 -13.04
N ARG A 185 -12.38 -7.94 -11.89
CA ARG A 185 -12.83 -6.67 -11.29
C ARG A 185 -12.17 -6.53 -9.92
N ASN A 186 -11.31 -5.54 -9.81
CA ASN A 186 -10.70 -5.17 -8.53
C ASN A 186 -11.21 -3.79 -8.12
N ARG A 187 -11.62 -3.66 -6.86
CA ARG A 187 -11.91 -2.39 -6.20
C ARG A 187 -11.13 -2.38 -4.89
N THR A 188 -10.24 -1.44 -4.75
CA THR A 188 -9.43 -1.28 -3.55
C THR A 188 -9.74 0.06 -2.92
N GLU A 189 -10.11 0.06 -1.64
CA GLU A 189 -10.26 1.26 -0.83
C GLU A 189 -8.91 1.61 -0.20
N TYR A 190 -8.50 2.83 -0.39
CA TYR A 190 -7.30 3.42 0.19
C TYR A 190 -7.72 4.55 1.12
N TYR A 191 -7.44 4.38 2.40
CA TYR A 191 -7.74 5.39 3.42
C TYR A 191 -6.69 5.40 4.53
N SER A 192 -6.70 6.44 5.33
CA SER A 192 -5.95 6.50 6.58
C SER A 192 -6.92 6.63 7.75
N GLU A 193 -6.62 5.95 8.85
CA GLU A 193 -7.43 5.91 10.06
C GLU A 193 -6.58 6.34 11.26
N VAL A 194 -7.20 7.03 12.20
CA VAL A 194 -6.61 7.33 13.52
C VAL A 194 -6.64 6.06 14.35
N LYS A 195 -5.48 5.43 14.57
CA LYS A 195 -5.40 4.17 15.32
C LYS A 195 -5.26 4.37 16.83
N ASP A 196 -4.47 5.36 17.25
CA ASP A 196 -4.22 5.66 18.66
C ASP A 196 -3.77 7.11 18.80
N LEU A 197 -4.49 7.87 19.58
CA LEU A 197 -4.25 9.31 19.83
C LEU A 197 -3.17 9.57 20.90
N LEU A 198 -2.55 8.52 21.44
CA LEU A 198 -1.48 8.60 22.44
C LEU A 198 -1.82 9.54 23.61
N GLY A 199 -3.06 9.41 24.12
CA GLY A 199 -3.56 10.19 25.26
C GLY A 199 -4.10 11.58 24.93
N GLY A 200 -4.19 11.96 23.66
CA GLY A 200 -5.00 13.09 23.19
C GLY A 200 -6.46 12.72 23.00
N ASP A 201 -7.32 13.71 22.81
CA ASP A 201 -8.77 13.50 22.64
C ASP A 201 -9.20 13.52 21.17
N TYR A 202 -8.43 14.20 20.31
CA TYR A 202 -8.69 14.29 18.86
C TYR A 202 -7.44 14.68 18.07
N TRP A 203 -7.47 14.37 16.76
CA TRP A 203 -6.54 14.82 15.76
C TRP A 203 -7.18 15.85 14.84
N VAL A 204 -6.47 16.95 14.52
CA VAL A 204 -6.95 17.95 13.55
C VAL A 204 -6.66 17.46 12.13
N ASP A 205 -7.73 17.22 11.36
CA ASP A 205 -7.62 16.65 10.01
C ASP A 205 -7.39 17.73 8.95
N VAL A 206 -6.12 18.10 8.79
CA VAL A 206 -5.66 19.03 7.76
C VAL A 206 -4.48 18.45 6.99
N ASP A 207 -4.26 18.94 5.77
CA ASP A 207 -3.03 18.71 5.03
C ASP A 207 -1.93 19.66 5.56
N LYS A 208 -1.11 19.14 6.46
CA LYS A 208 -0.04 19.89 7.11
C LYS A 208 1.02 20.47 6.15
N PHE A 209 1.16 19.88 4.96
CA PHE A 209 2.09 20.38 3.95
C PHE A 209 1.46 21.56 3.18
N ALA A 210 0.19 21.43 2.78
CA ALA A 210 -0.53 22.54 2.19
C ALA A 210 -0.67 23.72 3.16
N GLU A 211 -0.90 23.46 4.44
CA GLU A 211 -0.92 24.49 5.49
C GLU A 211 0.43 25.21 5.58
N ARG A 212 1.54 24.49 5.64
CA ARG A 212 2.88 25.06 5.69
C ARG A 212 3.19 25.93 4.46
N ASP A 213 2.83 25.44 3.28
CA ASP A 213 3.23 26.05 2.01
C ASP A 213 2.26 27.17 1.56
N MET A 214 0.97 27.11 1.99
CA MET A 214 -0.11 27.97 1.52
C MET A 214 -0.99 28.53 2.66
N GLY A 215 -0.66 28.22 3.92
CA GLY A 215 -1.55 28.44 5.06
C GLY A 215 -1.96 29.89 5.28
N GLY A 216 -1.09 30.79 5.29
CA GLY A 216 -1.35 32.22 5.42
C GLY A 216 -2.69 32.59 6.04
N LEU A 217 -3.44 33.48 5.38
CA LEU A 217 -4.77 33.96 5.82
C LEU A 217 -5.95 33.12 5.30
N ASN A 218 -5.73 32.19 4.39
CA ASN A 218 -6.78 31.38 3.78
C ASN A 218 -6.67 29.91 4.18
N PRO A 219 -7.57 29.39 5.03
CA PRO A 219 -7.53 28.01 5.48
C PRO A 219 -8.03 26.96 4.47
N VAL A 220 -8.65 27.37 3.36
CA VAL A 220 -9.28 26.45 2.39
C VAL A 220 -8.30 25.48 1.78
N PRO A 221 -7.09 25.87 1.31
CA PRO A 221 -6.18 24.95 0.61
C PRO A 221 -5.75 23.74 1.45
N TYR A 222 -5.69 23.87 2.78
CA TYR A 222 -5.22 22.79 3.65
C TYR A 222 -6.33 21.90 4.25
N GLN A 223 -7.60 22.12 3.89
CA GLN A 223 -8.69 21.24 4.34
C GLN A 223 -8.65 19.88 3.63
N ASN A 224 -8.67 18.82 4.41
CA ASN A 224 -8.79 17.46 3.88
C ASN A 224 -10.25 17.11 3.52
N ASP A 225 -11.23 17.74 4.19
CA ASP A 225 -12.65 17.54 4.01
C ASP A 225 -13.35 18.90 3.91
N MET A 226 -13.56 19.36 2.68
CA MET A 226 -14.21 20.66 2.41
C MET A 226 -15.70 20.66 2.73
N ASP A 227 -16.38 19.52 2.58
CA ASP A 227 -17.80 19.43 2.88
C ASP A 227 -18.02 19.62 4.39
N TYR A 228 -17.16 19.00 5.22
CA TYR A 228 -17.15 19.23 6.66
C TYR A 228 -16.80 20.68 7.01
N TYR A 229 -15.75 21.23 6.39
CA TYR A 229 -15.34 22.62 6.63
C TYR A 229 -16.43 23.64 6.27
N GLN A 230 -17.13 23.45 5.15
CA GLN A 230 -18.24 24.30 4.75
C GLN A 230 -19.41 24.24 5.73
N GLN A 231 -19.66 23.06 6.30
CA GLN A 231 -20.75 22.87 7.26
C GLN A 231 -20.45 23.45 8.65
N TYR A 232 -19.22 23.33 9.15
CA TYR A 232 -18.87 23.62 10.53
C TYR A 232 -17.91 24.82 10.71
N GLY A 233 -17.31 25.33 9.65
CA GLY A 233 -16.39 26.47 9.67
C GLY A 233 -14.99 26.17 10.21
N HIS A 234 -14.67 24.90 10.49
CA HIS A 234 -13.36 24.44 10.98
C HIS A 234 -13.01 23.05 10.45
N ALA A 235 -11.72 22.68 10.55
CA ALA A 235 -11.26 21.34 10.20
C ALA A 235 -11.89 20.29 11.12
N ARG A 236 -12.00 19.07 10.62
CA ARG A 236 -12.55 17.94 11.37
C ARG A 236 -11.62 17.53 12.51
N ALA A 237 -12.20 17.32 13.69
CA ALA A 237 -11.57 16.69 14.84
C ALA A 237 -11.77 15.17 14.75
N ALA A 238 -10.78 14.47 14.19
CA ALA A 238 -10.84 13.01 14.03
C ALA A 238 -10.51 12.32 15.35
N LYS A 239 -11.31 11.32 15.72
CA LYS A 239 -11.13 10.46 16.90
C LYS A 239 -10.56 9.10 16.50
N GLU A 240 -10.19 8.29 17.47
CA GLU A 240 -9.77 6.91 17.23
C GLU A 240 -10.86 6.13 16.47
N GLY A 241 -10.45 5.43 15.42
CA GLY A 241 -11.34 4.74 14.49
C GLY A 241 -11.88 5.60 13.34
N ASP A 242 -11.69 6.92 13.37
CA ASP A 242 -12.14 7.79 12.29
C ASP A 242 -11.13 7.75 11.12
N LYS A 243 -11.66 7.72 9.91
CA LYS A 243 -10.86 7.98 8.71
C LYS A 243 -10.44 9.45 8.68
N TYR A 244 -9.23 9.72 8.24
CA TYR A 244 -8.69 11.08 8.13
C TYR A 244 -7.73 11.18 6.94
N SER A 245 -7.33 12.38 6.59
CA SER A 245 -6.39 12.69 5.52
C SER A 245 -6.88 12.33 4.14
N TYR A 246 -7.20 11.08 3.80
CA TYR A 246 -7.70 10.68 2.49
C TYR A 246 -8.58 9.42 2.57
N ASP A 247 -9.55 9.36 1.65
CA ASP A 247 -10.37 8.17 1.40
C ASP A 247 -10.76 8.13 -0.09
N TYR A 248 -10.39 7.05 -0.79
CA TYR A 248 -10.71 6.88 -2.20
C TYR A 248 -10.67 5.42 -2.63
N TYR A 249 -11.41 5.10 -3.67
CA TYR A 249 -11.35 3.81 -4.34
C TYR A 249 -10.43 3.86 -5.58
N GLY A 250 -9.58 2.85 -5.72
CA GLY A 250 -8.94 2.48 -6.97
C GLY A 250 -9.71 1.35 -7.63
N ASN A 251 -10.16 1.55 -8.85
CA ASN A 251 -10.93 0.57 -9.59
C ASN A 251 -10.14 0.08 -10.79
N ASN A 252 -10.21 -1.24 -11.04
CA ASN A 252 -9.64 -1.89 -12.21
C ASN A 252 -10.62 -2.92 -12.75
N LEU A 253 -10.96 -2.79 -14.03
CA LEU A 253 -11.73 -3.76 -14.79
C LEU A 253 -10.86 -4.26 -15.94
N THR A 254 -10.62 -5.57 -16.01
CA THR A 254 -9.79 -6.19 -17.05
C THR A 254 -10.54 -7.34 -17.68
N ALA A 255 -10.53 -7.38 -19.03
CA ALA A 255 -11.01 -8.52 -19.80
C ALA A 255 -9.91 -8.92 -20.78
N ARG A 256 -9.58 -10.23 -20.83
CA ARG A 256 -8.53 -10.79 -21.69
C ARG A 256 -9.00 -12.08 -22.33
N ALA A 257 -8.61 -12.31 -23.57
CA ALA A 257 -8.75 -13.57 -24.26
C ALA A 257 -7.38 -14.02 -24.76
N TRP A 258 -7.13 -15.32 -24.70
CA TRP A 258 -5.85 -15.89 -25.08
C TRP A 258 -6.01 -17.22 -25.79
N ALA A 259 -5.03 -17.56 -26.62
CA ALA A 259 -4.91 -18.87 -27.24
C ALA A 259 -3.44 -19.31 -27.29
N MET A 260 -3.22 -20.61 -27.20
CA MET A 260 -1.90 -21.24 -27.25
C MET A 260 -1.95 -22.54 -28.03
N TYR A 261 -0.97 -22.72 -28.90
CA TYR A 261 -0.71 -23.95 -29.62
C TYR A 261 0.57 -24.60 -29.09
N GLU A 262 0.50 -25.86 -28.79
CA GLU A 262 1.62 -26.67 -28.31
C GLU A 262 1.81 -27.85 -29.24
N THR A 263 3.05 -28.15 -29.62
CA THR A 263 3.39 -29.32 -30.41
C THR A 263 4.77 -29.85 -30.09
N SER A 264 4.96 -31.14 -30.29
CA SER A 264 6.29 -31.75 -30.14
C SER A 264 6.55 -32.75 -31.27
N PHE A 265 7.78 -32.75 -31.80
CA PHE A 265 8.19 -33.68 -32.86
C PHE A 265 9.68 -33.96 -32.76
N LYS A 266 10.07 -35.26 -32.71
CA LYS A 266 11.47 -35.71 -32.70
C LYS A 266 12.39 -34.96 -31.74
N GLY A 267 11.94 -34.77 -30.49
CA GLY A 267 12.78 -34.06 -29.48
C GLY A 267 12.67 -32.53 -29.54
N ILE A 268 11.94 -31.97 -30.50
CA ILE A 268 11.64 -30.53 -30.58
C ILE A 268 10.24 -30.28 -29.97
N GLY A 269 10.13 -29.37 -29.02
CA GLY A 269 8.90 -28.84 -28.48
C GLY A 269 8.71 -27.37 -28.87
N ILE A 270 7.53 -27.00 -29.31
CA ILE A 270 7.17 -25.61 -29.68
C ILE A 270 5.87 -25.24 -29.00
N ASN A 271 5.87 -24.10 -28.30
CA ASN A 271 4.66 -23.48 -27.75
C ASN A 271 4.54 -22.05 -28.28
N LEU A 272 3.45 -21.74 -28.93
CA LEU A 272 3.13 -20.41 -29.46
C LEU A 272 1.84 -19.93 -28.80
N GLY A 273 1.86 -18.76 -28.19
CA GLY A 273 0.72 -18.18 -27.51
C GLY A 273 0.51 -16.70 -27.80
N GLY A 274 -0.74 -16.29 -27.80
CA GLY A 274 -1.15 -14.90 -27.90
C GLY A 274 -2.25 -14.56 -26.90
N GLU A 275 -2.23 -13.39 -26.36
CA GLU A 275 -3.25 -12.79 -25.51
C GLU A 275 -3.56 -11.38 -26.01
N VAL A 276 -4.83 -11.03 -26.02
CA VAL A 276 -5.31 -9.66 -26.24
C VAL A 276 -6.31 -9.32 -25.16
N GLY A 277 -6.31 -8.10 -24.70
CA GLY A 277 -7.22 -7.67 -23.65
C GLY A 277 -7.38 -6.17 -23.56
N HIS A 278 -8.24 -5.77 -22.66
CA HIS A 278 -8.54 -4.39 -22.34
C HIS A 278 -8.58 -4.20 -20.84
N SER A 279 -7.92 -3.15 -20.34
CA SER A 279 -7.95 -2.77 -18.92
C SER A 279 -8.44 -1.34 -18.79
N THR A 280 -9.37 -1.11 -17.87
CA THR A 280 -9.89 0.22 -17.52
C THR A 280 -9.57 0.52 -16.08
N LEU A 281 -8.86 1.61 -15.83
CA LEU A 281 -8.50 2.09 -14.49
C LEU A 281 -9.19 3.43 -14.24
N TRP A 282 -9.73 3.63 -13.02
CA TRP A 282 -10.21 4.93 -12.57
C TRP A 282 -10.14 5.04 -11.05
N ARG A 283 -9.98 6.28 -10.58
CA ARG A 283 -10.06 6.64 -9.18
C ARG A 283 -11.48 7.15 -8.88
N HIS A 284 -11.98 6.88 -7.67
CA HIS A 284 -13.19 7.47 -7.13
C HIS A 284 -12.87 8.09 -5.77
N GLY A 285 -12.76 9.41 -5.70
CA GLY A 285 -12.49 10.14 -4.47
C GLY A 285 -13.75 10.30 -3.63
N LEU A 286 -13.66 10.02 -2.34
CA LEU A 286 -14.79 10.18 -1.43
C LEU A 286 -14.83 11.56 -0.79
N TRP A 287 -13.68 12.23 -0.65
CA TRP A 287 -13.60 13.54 -0.02
C TRP A 287 -13.18 14.63 -0.99
N LYS A 288 -13.78 15.82 -0.80
CA LYS A 288 -13.41 17.04 -1.52
C LYS A 288 -12.25 17.72 -0.81
N LYS A 289 -11.10 17.80 -1.47
CA LYS A 289 -9.87 18.40 -0.92
C LYS A 289 -9.84 19.91 -1.19
N GLY A 290 -9.44 20.69 -0.20
CA GLY A 290 -9.28 22.13 -0.36
C GLY A 290 -8.27 22.55 -1.41
N LEU A 291 -7.16 21.78 -1.55
CA LEU A 291 -6.13 22.01 -2.55
C LEU A 291 -6.60 21.65 -3.99
N PHE A 292 -7.61 20.77 -4.14
CA PHE A 292 -8.07 20.25 -5.43
C PHE A 292 -9.60 20.18 -5.49
N LEU A 293 -10.25 21.33 -5.42
CA LEU A 293 -11.71 21.46 -5.31
C LEU A 293 -12.48 20.77 -6.43
N ASP A 294 -11.93 20.79 -7.65
CA ASP A 294 -12.65 20.39 -8.87
C ASP A 294 -12.33 18.93 -9.29
N ASN A 295 -11.28 18.32 -8.75
CA ASN A 295 -10.81 17.01 -9.23
C ASN A 295 -10.36 16.04 -8.14
N SER A 296 -10.82 16.22 -6.90
CA SER A 296 -10.49 15.32 -5.79
C SER A 296 -11.62 14.37 -5.39
N GLN A 297 -12.89 14.78 -5.60
CA GLN A 297 -14.08 13.99 -5.27
C GLN A 297 -14.73 13.42 -6.54
N GLY A 298 -15.39 12.27 -6.41
CA GLY A 298 -16.04 11.60 -7.54
C GLY A 298 -15.09 10.81 -8.42
N ASP A 299 -15.56 10.42 -9.60
CA ASP A 299 -14.83 9.62 -10.56
C ASP A 299 -13.81 10.46 -11.35
N SER A 300 -12.60 9.93 -11.49
CA SER A 300 -11.62 10.41 -12.45
C SER A 300 -12.02 10.04 -13.88
N GLN A 301 -11.32 10.61 -14.86
CA GLN A 301 -11.34 10.06 -16.21
C GLN A 301 -10.97 8.56 -16.16
N LYS A 302 -11.70 7.75 -16.96
CA LYS A 302 -11.39 6.33 -17.13
C LYS A 302 -10.22 6.19 -18.09
N LEU A 303 -9.12 5.62 -17.58
CA LEU A 303 -7.91 5.32 -18.36
C LEU A 303 -8.07 3.94 -18.98
N ASN A 304 -8.06 3.88 -20.30
CA ASN A 304 -8.29 2.67 -21.07
C ASN A 304 -7.00 2.21 -21.75
N TYR A 305 -6.66 0.95 -21.59
CA TYR A 305 -5.43 0.35 -22.12
C TYR A 305 -5.75 -0.90 -22.93
N LEU A 306 -5.31 -0.92 -24.18
CA LEU A 306 -5.20 -2.16 -24.94
C LEU A 306 -3.99 -2.92 -24.43
N THR A 307 -4.18 -4.19 -24.09
CA THR A 307 -3.12 -5.08 -23.62
C THR A 307 -2.94 -6.23 -24.60
N TYR A 308 -1.69 -6.66 -24.80
CA TYR A 308 -1.41 -7.84 -25.62
C TYR A 308 -0.12 -8.52 -25.17
N LYS A 309 -0.05 -9.84 -25.38
CA LYS A 309 1.15 -10.63 -25.15
C LYS A 309 1.32 -11.65 -26.26
N LEU A 310 2.51 -11.76 -26.77
CA LEU A 310 2.94 -12.81 -27.69
C LEU A 310 4.05 -13.60 -27.01
N LYS A 311 3.92 -14.92 -27.02
CA LYS A 311 4.90 -15.82 -26.39
C LYS A 311 5.27 -16.93 -27.37
N ALA A 312 6.57 -17.19 -27.49
CA ALA A 312 7.09 -18.35 -28.17
C ALA A 312 8.10 -19.06 -27.26
N ASN A 313 7.94 -20.36 -27.09
CA ASN A 313 8.88 -21.23 -26.42
C ASN A 313 9.36 -22.28 -27.40
N PHE A 314 10.64 -22.55 -27.38
CA PHE A 314 11.31 -23.60 -28.12
C PHE A 314 12.10 -24.46 -27.13
N ASN A 315 11.92 -25.78 -27.23
CA ASN A 315 12.71 -26.75 -26.51
C ASN A 315 13.31 -27.75 -27.53
N TYR A 316 14.57 -28.04 -27.40
CA TYR A 316 15.21 -29.09 -28.20
C TYR A 316 16.03 -30.03 -27.32
N LYS A 317 15.59 -31.29 -27.27
CA LYS A 317 16.30 -32.35 -26.57
C LYS A 317 17.15 -33.14 -27.59
N PHE A 318 18.42 -32.85 -27.66
CA PHE A 318 19.33 -33.45 -28.63
C PHE A 318 20.05 -34.70 -28.11
N SER A 319 19.99 -34.98 -26.79
CA SER A 319 20.45 -36.22 -26.20
C SER A 319 19.64 -36.55 -24.93
N ALA A 320 19.91 -37.76 -24.36
CA ALA A 320 19.27 -38.15 -23.09
C ALA A 320 19.65 -37.22 -21.92
N ALA A 321 20.82 -36.58 -21.97
CA ALA A 321 21.37 -35.76 -20.91
C ALA A 321 21.36 -34.27 -21.21
N HIS A 322 21.00 -33.81 -22.42
CA HIS A 322 21.12 -32.40 -22.81
C HIS A 322 19.90 -31.91 -23.57
N SER A 323 19.43 -30.73 -23.18
CA SER A 323 18.37 -29.97 -23.87
C SER A 323 18.73 -28.48 -23.90
N ILE A 324 18.15 -27.77 -24.87
CA ILE A 324 18.18 -26.31 -24.97
C ILE A 324 16.75 -25.83 -24.91
N ASP A 325 16.50 -24.84 -24.03
CA ASP A 325 15.23 -24.15 -23.89
C ASP A 325 15.41 -22.68 -24.20
N ALA A 326 14.57 -22.13 -25.08
CA ALA A 326 14.55 -20.72 -25.43
C ALA A 326 13.12 -20.19 -25.29
N SER A 327 12.98 -19.02 -24.71
CA SER A 327 11.68 -18.34 -24.55
C SER A 327 11.78 -16.88 -24.94
N ILE A 328 10.82 -16.40 -25.73
CA ILE A 328 10.65 -14.99 -26.04
C ILE A 328 9.25 -14.55 -25.70
N ILE A 329 9.13 -13.38 -25.10
CA ILE A 329 7.86 -12.74 -24.78
C ILE A 329 7.93 -11.29 -25.25
N TYR A 330 6.91 -10.87 -26.01
CA TYR A 330 6.67 -9.47 -26.35
C TYR A 330 5.32 -9.07 -25.79
N MET A 331 5.27 -8.01 -24.96
CA MET A 331 4.03 -7.64 -24.28
C MET A 331 3.90 -6.15 -24.05
N GLN A 332 2.63 -5.70 -24.02
CA GLN A 332 2.17 -4.43 -23.50
C GLN A 332 1.08 -4.71 -22.47
N ASP A 333 1.21 -4.15 -21.27
CA ASP A 333 0.19 -4.27 -20.21
C ASP A 333 -0.19 -2.90 -19.65
N ALA A 334 -1.32 -2.81 -18.96
CA ALA A 334 -1.70 -1.62 -18.23
C ALA A 334 -0.75 -1.38 -17.05
N PRO A 335 -0.46 -0.12 -16.68
CA PRO A 335 0.31 0.18 -15.50
C PRO A 335 -0.44 -0.26 -14.23
N ALA A 336 0.28 -0.43 -13.13
CA ALA A 336 -0.35 -0.59 -11.82
C ALA A 336 -1.16 0.66 -11.47
N PHE A 337 -2.29 0.51 -10.75
CA PHE A 337 -3.17 1.63 -10.40
C PHE A 337 -2.41 2.82 -9.79
N GLN A 338 -1.51 2.58 -8.84
CA GLN A 338 -0.71 3.64 -8.19
C GLN A 338 0.27 4.35 -9.14
N ALA A 339 0.66 3.72 -10.23
CA ALA A 339 1.52 4.32 -11.25
C ALA A 339 0.73 5.07 -12.33
N ALA A 340 -0.59 4.84 -12.43
CA ALA A 340 -1.46 5.48 -13.41
C ALA A 340 -1.90 6.90 -13.00
N PHE A 341 -1.79 7.24 -11.71
CA PHE A 341 -2.19 8.52 -11.15
C PHE A 341 -1.01 9.20 -10.45
N VAL A 342 -0.81 10.49 -10.69
CA VAL A 342 0.33 11.26 -10.14
C VAL A 342 0.24 11.37 -8.62
N SER A 343 -0.94 11.60 -8.08
CA SER A 343 -1.16 11.77 -6.64
C SER A 343 -2.54 11.26 -6.22
N PRO A 344 -2.77 9.93 -6.23
CA PRO A 344 -4.11 9.38 -6.02
C PRO A 344 -4.68 9.64 -4.62
N ARG A 345 -3.87 10.00 -3.63
CA ARG A 345 -4.34 10.38 -2.29
C ARG A 345 -5.03 11.74 -2.27
N THR A 346 -4.70 12.62 -3.19
CA THR A 346 -5.15 14.01 -3.17
C THR A 346 -6.07 14.35 -4.32
N ARG A 347 -5.89 13.79 -5.51
CA ARG A 347 -6.64 14.17 -6.73
C ARG A 347 -6.77 13.03 -7.72
N ASN A 348 -7.70 13.26 -8.66
CA ASN A 348 -7.95 12.41 -9.83
C ASN A 348 -6.84 12.52 -10.89
#